data_6e9c95cedf49c62c6adb1d10e8734d1f
#
_entry.id   6e9c95cedf49c62c6adb1d10e8734d1f
#
_cell.length_a   1.000
_cell.length_b   1.000
_cell.length_c   1.000
_cell.angle_alpha   90.00
_cell.angle_beta   90.00
_cell.angle_gamma   90.00
#
_symmetry.space_group_name_H-M   'P 1'
#
loop_
_entity.id
_entity.type
_entity.pdbx_description
1 polymer ?
#
loop_
_entity_poly.entity_id
_entity_poly.type
_entity_poly.pdbx_seq_one_letter_code
_entity_poly.pdbx_strand_id
1 'polypeptide(L)'
;VSPVRKKPEDLRSYRWYGVNDLRSFGHRSRTAQMGYHSSEYMGKPVIAVVNTWSEINSCHTHFKQRVEEVKRGIWQAGGFPVEMPVSTLAEPFQKPTTMLYRNLLAMETEEVLKSYPFDGCVLMGGCDKTTPGLLMGAISMNLPAIYLPAGPMLRGNWNGRTLGSGSDTWKYWAELRAGKITEDEWKGIESGIARSPGHCMTMGTASTMTSATEALGLTLPGFSSIPAADSRHAQFAALTGQRIVEMVWTDQKPSDLLTTKAFDNAVTTVLAMSGSTNAIVHLVAVARRAGIDLTTARFDELARITPVLGNIRPAGQYLMEDFYYAGGLRALLVELGELIDGTQMTVNGKTLGENIAGAEIYNDDVIRTRSNPLVARDGLAVLTGNLAPDGAVIKPAAMEQHLRKHRGPAVVFKDYNDMAARIDHDDLDVTASSVIVLQHAGPVGAPGMPEWGQLPIPQKLLKEGVRDMLRISDARMSGTSYGACVLHVAPESFVGGPLALVKDGDIVELDVDARRLHLHVSDDELAARKAVWVPPKRPFERGFGVMHQMHVTQANKGCDFDFLETPSTCSSTQSAQDATPKQAPSSEPEIH
;
A
#
# COMPACT_ATOMS: atom_id res chain seq x y z
N VAL A 1 32.93 11.00 5.04
CA VAL A 1 33.77 9.84 4.67
C VAL A 1 33.09 9.19 3.48
N SER A 2 33.78 9.11 2.31
CA SER A 2 33.24 8.39 1.16
C SER A 2 33.01 6.93 1.56
N PRO A 3 31.86 6.30 1.22
CA PRO A 3 31.63 4.89 1.56
C PRO A 3 32.74 4.03 0.92
N VAL A 4 33.18 3.03 1.66
CA VAL A 4 34.17 2.07 1.14
C VAL A 4 33.47 1.26 0.05
N ARG A 5 34.02 1.35 -1.17
CA ARG A 5 33.45 0.64 -2.33
C ARG A 5 33.83 -0.84 -2.26
N LYS A 6 32.87 -1.74 -2.45
CA LYS A 6 33.08 -3.18 -2.58
C LYS A 6 34.05 -3.52 -3.73
N LYS A 7 34.76 -4.63 -3.58
CA LYS A 7 35.51 -5.27 -4.67
C LYS A 7 34.67 -6.41 -5.27
N PRO A 8 35.03 -6.91 -6.47
CA PRO A 8 34.34 -8.04 -7.07
C PRO A 8 34.23 -9.27 -6.14
N GLU A 9 35.25 -9.51 -5.30
CA GLU A 9 35.31 -10.62 -4.36
C GLU A 9 34.29 -10.48 -3.21
N ASP A 10 33.82 -9.27 -2.93
CA ASP A 10 32.83 -8.96 -1.88
C ASP A 10 31.39 -9.13 -2.36
N LEU A 11 31.16 -9.36 -3.67
CA LEU A 11 29.86 -9.59 -4.24
C LEU A 11 29.34 -10.98 -3.85
N ARG A 12 28.03 -11.09 -3.54
CA ARG A 12 27.38 -12.40 -3.31
C ARG A 12 27.48 -13.28 -4.55
N SER A 13 27.34 -12.69 -5.75
CA SER A 13 27.48 -13.37 -7.04
C SER A 13 28.88 -13.88 -7.32
N TYR A 14 29.93 -13.43 -6.60
CA TYR A 14 31.26 -13.97 -6.71
C TYR A 14 31.30 -15.48 -6.46
N ARG A 15 30.42 -15.98 -5.58
CA ARG A 15 30.23 -17.42 -5.34
C ARG A 15 29.79 -18.18 -6.59
N TRP A 16 29.04 -17.56 -7.49
CA TRP A 16 28.64 -18.18 -8.76
C TRP A 16 29.74 -18.16 -9.80
N TYR A 17 30.43 -17.06 -9.92
CA TYR A 17 31.25 -16.78 -11.10
C TYR A 17 32.76 -16.67 -10.84
N GLY A 18 33.17 -16.17 -9.69
CA GLY A 18 34.55 -15.82 -9.39
C GLY A 18 35.39 -16.96 -8.84
N VAL A 19 34.77 -17.96 -8.21
CA VAL A 19 35.49 -19.10 -7.59
C VAL A 19 35.84 -20.13 -8.66
N ASN A 20 37.01 -20.79 -8.50
CA ASN A 20 37.42 -21.86 -9.41
C ASN A 20 37.18 -23.23 -8.80
N ASP A 21 35.89 -23.65 -8.78
CA ASP A 21 35.44 -24.94 -8.30
C ASP A 21 34.36 -25.54 -9.22
N LEU A 22 33.89 -26.76 -8.91
CA LEU A 22 32.89 -27.48 -9.70
C LEU A 22 31.55 -26.75 -9.73
N ARG A 23 31.15 -26.11 -8.62
CA ARG A 23 29.88 -25.39 -8.54
C ARG A 23 29.90 -24.16 -9.45
N SER A 24 30.93 -23.34 -9.37
CA SER A 24 31.05 -22.15 -10.23
C SER A 24 31.29 -22.53 -11.70
N PHE A 25 31.95 -23.67 -11.99
CA PHE A 25 31.97 -24.22 -13.35
C PHE A 25 30.55 -24.48 -13.86
N GLY A 26 29.70 -25.11 -13.03
CA GLY A 26 28.29 -25.35 -13.36
C GLY A 26 27.56 -24.04 -13.68
N HIS A 27 27.70 -23.03 -12.84
CA HIS A 27 27.03 -21.74 -13.05
C HIS A 27 27.52 -21.03 -14.31
N ARG A 28 28.84 -20.95 -14.53
CA ARG A 28 29.43 -20.33 -15.76
C ARG A 28 28.98 -21.05 -17.03
N SER A 29 28.98 -22.39 -17.02
CA SER A 29 28.57 -23.18 -18.19
C SER A 29 27.08 -22.99 -18.51
N ARG A 30 26.22 -22.85 -17.48
CA ARG A 30 24.77 -22.58 -17.67
C ARG A 30 24.52 -21.16 -18.12
N THR A 31 25.28 -20.18 -17.62
CA THR A 31 25.21 -18.80 -18.10
C THR A 31 25.64 -18.69 -19.57
N ALA A 32 26.66 -19.45 -19.99
CA ALA A 32 27.02 -19.57 -21.40
C ALA A 32 25.92 -20.23 -22.24
N GLN A 33 25.18 -21.21 -21.68
CA GLN A 33 24.01 -21.84 -22.34
C GLN A 33 22.89 -20.81 -22.59
N MET A 34 22.74 -19.80 -21.73
CA MET A 34 21.80 -18.71 -21.90
C MET A 34 22.23 -17.66 -22.95
N GLY A 35 23.43 -17.84 -23.55
CA GLY A 35 23.95 -16.97 -24.61
C GLY A 35 24.87 -15.84 -24.12
N TYR A 36 25.25 -15.80 -22.85
CA TYR A 36 26.12 -14.75 -22.32
C TYR A 36 27.59 -15.16 -22.34
N HIS A 37 28.44 -14.25 -22.81
CA HIS A 37 29.89 -14.41 -22.75
C HIS A 37 30.41 -14.07 -21.35
N SER A 38 31.48 -14.71 -20.90
CA SER A 38 32.03 -14.53 -19.54
C SER A 38 32.37 -13.07 -19.18
N SER A 39 32.78 -12.26 -20.15
CA SER A 39 33.05 -10.83 -19.93
C SER A 39 31.80 -9.98 -19.59
N GLU A 40 30.62 -10.53 -19.78
CA GLU A 40 29.39 -9.81 -19.51
C GLU A 40 28.96 -9.89 -18.03
N TYR A 41 29.40 -10.93 -17.28
CA TYR A 41 29.02 -11.14 -15.89
C TYR A 41 30.18 -11.29 -14.90
N MET A 42 31.37 -11.68 -15.36
CA MET A 42 32.55 -11.89 -14.47
C MET A 42 32.91 -10.59 -13.76
N GLY A 43 32.95 -10.63 -12.41
CA GLY A 43 33.37 -9.50 -11.58
C GLY A 43 32.38 -8.31 -11.58
N LYS A 44 31.16 -8.51 -12.07
CA LYS A 44 30.11 -7.49 -12.11
C LYS A 44 28.99 -7.79 -11.13
N PRO A 45 28.29 -6.76 -10.58
CA PRO A 45 27.09 -6.95 -9.78
C PRO A 45 25.99 -7.65 -10.58
N VAL A 46 25.42 -8.70 -10.03
CA VAL A 46 24.27 -9.41 -10.60
C VAL A 46 22.99 -8.84 -9.97
N ILE A 47 22.17 -8.21 -10.81
CA ILE A 47 20.98 -7.47 -10.38
C ILE A 47 19.73 -8.26 -10.74
N ALA A 48 18.93 -8.63 -9.73
CA ALA A 48 17.58 -9.14 -9.95
C ALA A 48 16.66 -8.01 -10.39
N VAL A 49 16.01 -8.13 -11.55
CA VAL A 49 14.91 -7.25 -11.94
C VAL A 49 13.62 -8.00 -11.60
N VAL A 50 13.11 -7.75 -10.40
CA VAL A 50 11.90 -8.40 -9.85
C VAL A 50 10.68 -7.77 -10.51
N ASN A 51 10.07 -8.49 -11.44
CA ASN A 51 9.05 -7.97 -12.36
C ASN A 51 7.68 -8.60 -12.10
N THR A 52 6.71 -7.77 -11.75
CA THR A 52 5.29 -8.17 -11.56
C THR A 52 4.45 -7.99 -12.84
N TRP A 53 5.07 -8.00 -14.00
CA TRP A 53 4.36 -7.93 -15.27
C TRP A 53 3.42 -9.12 -15.49
N SER A 54 2.25 -8.83 -16.08
CA SER A 54 1.35 -9.86 -16.63
C SER A 54 0.38 -9.21 -17.61
N GLU A 55 -0.13 -9.99 -18.56
CA GLU A 55 -1.19 -9.55 -19.48
C GLU A 55 -2.51 -9.26 -18.78
N ILE A 56 -2.78 -9.90 -17.63
CA ILE A 56 -4.01 -9.67 -16.84
C ILE A 56 -3.91 -8.45 -15.91
N ASN A 57 -2.74 -7.85 -15.75
CA ASN A 57 -2.57 -6.69 -14.86
C ASN A 57 -2.48 -5.40 -15.68
N SER A 58 -3.59 -4.72 -15.86
CA SER A 58 -3.67 -3.45 -16.59
C SER A 58 -2.74 -2.36 -16.03
N CYS A 59 -2.45 -2.38 -14.74
CA CYS A 59 -1.51 -1.45 -14.12
C CYS A 59 -0.07 -1.68 -14.59
N HIS A 60 0.30 -2.89 -15.02
CA HIS A 60 1.67 -3.33 -15.29
C HIS A 60 1.92 -3.77 -16.75
N THR A 61 0.96 -3.61 -17.66
CA THR A 61 1.11 -4.05 -19.07
C THR A 61 2.34 -3.47 -19.75
N HIS A 62 2.74 -2.24 -19.42
CA HIS A 62 3.92 -1.57 -19.94
C HIS A 62 5.25 -2.09 -19.34
N PHE A 63 5.23 -2.87 -18.27
CA PHE A 63 6.45 -3.42 -17.67
C PHE A 63 7.19 -4.39 -18.58
N LYS A 64 6.49 -5.01 -19.54
CA LYS A 64 7.12 -5.79 -20.63
C LYS A 64 8.17 -4.99 -21.42
N GLN A 65 7.95 -3.68 -21.56
CA GLN A 65 8.90 -2.78 -22.21
C GLN A 65 9.84 -2.12 -21.18
N ARG A 66 9.31 -1.70 -20.03
CA ARG A 66 10.10 -1.00 -19.01
C ARG A 66 11.25 -1.83 -18.44
N VAL A 67 11.09 -3.16 -18.40
CA VAL A 67 12.18 -4.05 -17.97
C VAL A 67 13.41 -3.93 -18.89
N GLU A 68 13.21 -3.69 -20.17
CA GLU A 68 14.32 -3.52 -21.10
C GLU A 68 15.07 -2.19 -20.89
N GLU A 69 14.34 -1.11 -20.53
CA GLU A 69 15.00 0.14 -20.12
C GLU A 69 15.79 -0.02 -18.82
N VAL A 70 15.25 -0.74 -17.84
CA VAL A 70 15.98 -1.08 -16.60
C VAL A 70 17.25 -1.86 -16.91
N LYS A 71 17.15 -2.94 -17.70
CA LYS A 71 18.30 -3.75 -18.12
C LYS A 71 19.34 -2.91 -18.86
N ARG A 72 18.89 -2.03 -19.76
CA ARG A 72 19.78 -1.07 -20.46
C ARG A 72 20.57 -0.23 -19.46
N GLY A 73 19.93 0.31 -18.42
CA GLY A 73 20.58 1.10 -17.38
C GLY A 73 21.60 0.28 -16.58
N ILE A 74 21.27 -0.95 -16.22
CA ILE A 74 22.17 -1.87 -15.52
C ILE A 74 23.41 -2.20 -16.36
N TRP A 75 23.21 -2.53 -17.65
CA TRP A 75 24.32 -2.78 -18.58
C TRP A 75 25.24 -1.57 -18.73
N GLN A 76 24.66 -0.36 -18.89
CA GLN A 76 25.44 0.88 -19.02
C GLN A 76 26.28 1.17 -17.78
N ALA A 77 25.81 0.79 -16.60
CA ALA A 77 26.54 0.97 -15.35
C ALA A 77 27.52 -0.17 -15.04
N GLY A 78 27.64 -1.18 -15.92
CA GLY A 78 28.56 -2.31 -15.76
C GLY A 78 28.03 -3.41 -14.83
N GLY A 79 26.72 -3.51 -14.63
CA GLY A 79 26.07 -4.64 -13.95
C GLY A 79 25.60 -5.71 -14.91
N PHE A 80 25.14 -6.85 -14.37
CA PHE A 80 24.54 -7.96 -15.12
C PHE A 80 23.09 -8.13 -14.68
N PRO A 81 22.08 -7.76 -15.50
CA PRO A 81 20.68 -7.87 -15.16
C PRO A 81 20.15 -9.28 -15.39
N VAL A 82 19.36 -9.77 -14.43
CA VAL A 82 18.59 -11.01 -14.54
C VAL A 82 17.15 -10.71 -14.20
N GLU A 83 16.24 -10.85 -15.17
CA GLU A 83 14.82 -10.67 -14.92
C GLU A 83 14.24 -11.85 -14.15
N MET A 84 13.53 -11.55 -13.06
CA MET A 84 12.88 -12.51 -12.17
C MET A 84 11.38 -12.20 -12.10
N PRO A 85 10.56 -12.90 -12.90
CA PRO A 85 9.12 -12.79 -12.77
C PRO A 85 8.65 -13.28 -11.41
N VAL A 86 7.77 -12.50 -10.78
CA VAL A 86 7.08 -12.86 -9.54
C VAL A 86 5.57 -12.67 -9.72
N SER A 87 4.79 -13.14 -8.75
CA SER A 87 3.33 -13.05 -8.81
C SER A 87 2.85 -11.63 -9.08
N THR A 88 1.95 -11.48 -10.04
CA THR A 88 1.24 -10.23 -10.30
C THR A 88 -0.04 -10.17 -9.48
N LEU A 89 -0.33 -9.02 -8.85
CA LEU A 89 -1.54 -8.81 -8.07
C LEU A 89 -2.39 -7.74 -8.74
N ALA A 90 -3.34 -8.18 -9.57
CA ALA A 90 -4.19 -7.31 -10.37
C ALA A 90 -5.51 -7.01 -9.62
N GLU A 91 -5.59 -5.90 -8.89
CA GLU A 91 -6.75 -5.55 -8.05
C GLU A 91 -8.10 -5.63 -8.78
N PRO A 92 -8.24 -5.20 -10.06
CA PRO A 92 -9.52 -5.28 -10.74
C PRO A 92 -10.01 -6.71 -11.00
N PHE A 93 -9.11 -7.68 -11.11
CA PHE A 93 -9.44 -9.03 -11.60
C PHE A 93 -9.31 -10.12 -10.54
N GLN A 94 -8.37 -10.00 -9.61
CA GLN A 94 -8.03 -11.08 -8.69
C GLN A 94 -9.02 -11.17 -7.51
N LYS A 95 -9.61 -12.35 -7.31
CA LYS A 95 -10.58 -12.63 -6.26
C LYS A 95 -10.05 -13.70 -5.28
N PRO A 96 -10.47 -13.71 -4.02
CA PRO A 96 -11.45 -12.79 -3.39
C PRO A 96 -10.93 -11.37 -3.25
N THR A 97 -9.60 -11.17 -3.17
CA THR A 97 -8.90 -9.88 -3.09
C THR A 97 -7.41 -10.08 -3.27
N THR A 98 -6.72 -9.11 -3.87
CA THR A 98 -5.25 -9.12 -3.96
C THR A 98 -4.57 -9.06 -2.60
N MET A 99 -5.24 -8.53 -1.57
CA MET A 99 -4.71 -8.46 -0.20
C MET A 99 -4.43 -9.84 0.40
N LEU A 100 -5.25 -10.85 0.06
CA LEU A 100 -4.99 -12.24 0.46
C LEU A 100 -3.58 -12.70 0.03
N TYR A 101 -3.12 -12.23 -1.13
CA TYR A 101 -1.86 -12.66 -1.74
C TYR A 101 -0.68 -11.69 -1.53
N ARG A 102 -0.88 -10.54 -0.83
CA ARG A 102 0.20 -9.58 -0.57
C ARG A 102 1.37 -10.22 0.18
N ASN A 103 1.08 -10.99 1.23
CA ASN A 103 2.11 -11.66 2.05
C ASN A 103 2.76 -12.82 1.29
N LEU A 104 2.03 -13.48 0.38
CA LEU A 104 2.61 -14.50 -0.51
C LEU A 104 3.64 -13.87 -1.46
N LEU A 105 3.31 -12.75 -2.11
CA LEU A 105 4.26 -12.01 -2.94
C LEU A 105 5.48 -11.54 -2.14
N ALA A 106 5.28 -11.11 -0.89
CA ALA A 106 6.38 -10.71 -0.01
C ALA A 106 7.32 -11.88 0.28
N MET A 107 6.79 -13.04 0.63
CA MET A 107 7.56 -14.27 0.85
C MET A 107 8.26 -14.73 -0.43
N GLU A 108 7.56 -14.74 -1.57
CA GLU A 108 8.13 -15.09 -2.88
C GLU A 108 9.31 -14.18 -3.23
N THR A 109 9.16 -12.86 -3.05
CA THR A 109 10.22 -11.88 -3.31
C THR A 109 11.42 -12.12 -2.40
N GLU A 110 11.22 -12.34 -1.11
CA GLU A 110 12.28 -12.64 -0.15
C GLU A 110 13.02 -13.93 -0.53
N GLU A 111 12.30 -15.02 -0.80
CA GLU A 111 12.90 -16.33 -1.11
C GLU A 111 13.61 -16.34 -2.47
N VAL A 112 13.09 -15.64 -3.49
CA VAL A 112 13.81 -15.45 -4.76
C VAL A 112 15.13 -14.73 -4.54
N LEU A 113 15.14 -13.63 -3.77
CA LEU A 113 16.35 -12.86 -3.49
C LEU A 113 17.34 -13.63 -2.59
N LYS A 114 16.86 -14.52 -1.74
CA LYS A 114 17.66 -15.32 -0.81
C LYS A 114 18.28 -16.55 -1.49
N SER A 115 17.48 -17.27 -2.28
CA SER A 115 17.89 -18.55 -2.91
C SER A 115 18.91 -18.37 -4.03
N TYR A 116 18.91 -17.22 -4.70
CA TYR A 116 19.92 -16.85 -5.70
C TYR A 116 20.88 -15.81 -5.13
N PRO A 117 22.21 -15.89 -5.39
CA PRO A 117 23.16 -14.92 -4.87
C PRO A 117 23.18 -13.61 -5.68
N PHE A 118 22.02 -12.96 -5.80
CA PHE A 118 21.91 -11.61 -6.33
C PHE A 118 22.61 -10.60 -5.41
N ASP A 119 23.22 -9.58 -5.99
CA ASP A 119 23.91 -8.52 -5.26
C ASP A 119 23.00 -7.35 -4.90
N GLY A 120 21.93 -7.17 -5.66
CA GLY A 120 20.90 -6.16 -5.45
C GLY A 120 19.70 -6.41 -6.34
N CYS A 121 18.64 -5.60 -6.17
CA CYS A 121 17.41 -5.76 -6.93
C CYS A 121 16.73 -4.44 -7.31
N VAL A 122 16.07 -4.45 -8.47
CA VAL A 122 15.08 -3.46 -8.88
C VAL A 122 13.70 -4.09 -8.70
N LEU A 123 12.82 -3.42 -7.97
CA LEU A 123 11.46 -3.89 -7.67
C LEU A 123 10.47 -3.17 -8.58
N MET A 124 9.89 -3.85 -9.55
CA MET A 124 8.92 -3.27 -10.50
C MET A 124 7.50 -3.57 -10.04
N GLY A 125 6.80 -2.55 -9.54
CA GLY A 125 5.44 -2.66 -9.01
C GLY A 125 4.67 -1.35 -9.12
N GLY A 126 3.37 -1.35 -8.77
CA GLY A 126 2.57 -0.12 -8.83
C GLY A 126 1.08 -0.34 -8.73
N CYS A 127 0.60 -1.59 -8.67
CA CYS A 127 -0.76 -1.89 -8.26
C CYS A 127 -0.85 -1.92 -6.73
N ASP A 128 -2.04 -1.82 -6.19
CA ASP A 128 -2.33 -1.59 -4.76
C ASP A 128 -1.51 -2.45 -3.79
N LYS A 129 -1.32 -3.73 -4.08
CA LYS A 129 -0.65 -4.70 -3.18
C LYS A 129 0.72 -5.13 -3.67
N THR A 130 1.06 -4.89 -4.95
CA THR A 130 2.40 -5.21 -5.46
C THR A 130 3.46 -4.32 -4.82
N THR A 131 3.19 -3.02 -4.65
CA THR A 131 4.11 -2.10 -3.97
C THR A 131 4.47 -2.58 -2.57
N PRO A 132 3.53 -2.73 -1.63
CA PRO A 132 3.89 -3.18 -0.27
C PRO A 132 4.43 -4.61 -0.25
N GLY A 133 3.92 -5.53 -1.08
CA GLY A 133 4.43 -6.91 -1.13
C GLY A 133 5.89 -6.99 -1.53
N LEU A 134 6.30 -6.30 -2.59
CA LEU A 134 7.69 -6.24 -3.03
C LEU A 134 8.60 -5.58 -1.99
N LEU A 135 8.16 -4.45 -1.39
CA LEU A 135 8.92 -3.77 -0.34
C LEU A 135 9.15 -4.66 0.87
N MET A 136 8.09 -5.32 1.36
CA MET A 136 8.18 -6.23 2.52
C MET A 136 9.21 -7.34 2.27
N GLY A 137 9.19 -7.99 1.11
CA GLY A 137 10.15 -9.05 0.76
C GLY A 137 11.59 -8.54 0.63
N ALA A 138 11.80 -7.42 -0.06
CA ALA A 138 13.12 -6.84 -0.24
C ALA A 138 13.73 -6.30 1.07
N ILE A 139 12.91 -5.72 1.96
CA ILE A 139 13.33 -5.25 3.28
C ILE A 139 13.74 -6.43 4.16
N SER A 140 12.95 -7.52 4.19
CA SER A 140 13.31 -8.73 4.94
C SER A 140 14.65 -9.31 4.47
N MET A 141 14.92 -9.30 3.17
CA MET A 141 16.20 -9.78 2.63
C MET A 141 17.35 -8.81 2.87
N ASN A 142 17.08 -7.52 2.95
CA ASN A 142 18.03 -6.44 3.20
C ASN A 142 19.24 -6.41 2.25
N LEU A 143 19.01 -6.63 0.97
CA LEU A 143 19.98 -6.34 -0.11
C LEU A 143 19.79 -4.91 -0.63
N PRO A 144 20.81 -4.32 -1.29
CA PRO A 144 20.60 -3.10 -2.07
C PRO A 144 19.36 -3.22 -2.95
N ALA A 145 18.39 -2.35 -2.74
CA ALA A 145 17.08 -2.43 -3.40
C ALA A 145 16.59 -1.04 -3.79
N ILE A 146 16.05 -0.91 -4.99
CA ILE A 146 15.42 0.31 -5.49
C ILE A 146 14.07 -0.02 -6.12
N TYR A 147 13.07 0.81 -5.82
CA TYR A 147 11.72 0.61 -6.33
C TYR A 147 11.46 1.42 -7.61
N LEU A 148 10.83 0.78 -8.59
CA LEU A 148 10.36 1.37 -9.84
C LEU A 148 8.83 1.37 -9.86
N PRO A 149 8.16 2.54 -9.72
CA PRO A 149 6.71 2.65 -9.76
C PRO A 149 6.16 2.46 -11.16
N ALA A 150 4.93 1.91 -11.29
CA ALA A 150 4.24 1.82 -12.58
C ALA A 150 3.84 3.20 -13.15
N GLY A 151 3.65 4.18 -12.29
CA GLY A 151 3.11 5.48 -12.66
C GLY A 151 1.58 5.46 -12.91
N PRO A 152 0.91 6.61 -12.75
CA PRO A 152 -0.52 6.72 -13.01
C PRO A 152 -0.85 6.63 -14.51
N MET A 153 -2.05 6.13 -14.84
CA MET A 153 -2.59 6.22 -16.19
C MET A 153 -2.99 7.67 -16.55
N LEU A 154 -3.15 7.94 -17.82
CA LEU A 154 -3.65 9.23 -18.32
C LEU A 154 -5.11 9.43 -17.91
N ARG A 155 -5.54 10.69 -17.80
CA ARG A 155 -6.91 11.06 -17.46
C ARG A 155 -7.92 10.45 -18.44
N GLY A 156 -9.06 10.00 -17.92
CA GLY A 156 -10.20 9.56 -18.73
C GLY A 156 -10.97 10.74 -19.33
N ASN A 157 -11.80 10.46 -20.32
CA ASN A 157 -12.69 11.45 -20.92
C ASN A 157 -14.00 10.82 -21.38
N TRP A 158 -15.11 11.52 -21.11
CA TRP A 158 -16.41 11.20 -21.66
C TRP A 158 -17.16 12.49 -21.97
N ASN A 159 -17.54 12.69 -23.25
CA ASN A 159 -18.25 13.88 -23.74
C ASN A 159 -17.62 15.20 -23.25
N GLY A 160 -16.28 15.32 -23.34
CA GLY A 160 -15.53 16.50 -22.88
C GLY A 160 -15.33 16.60 -21.36
N ARG A 161 -15.91 15.68 -20.56
CA ARG A 161 -15.74 15.65 -19.11
C ARG A 161 -14.54 14.79 -18.74
N THR A 162 -13.68 15.31 -17.87
CA THR A 162 -12.56 14.55 -17.32
C THR A 162 -13.06 13.47 -16.36
N LEU A 163 -12.64 12.22 -16.59
CA LEU A 163 -12.95 11.08 -15.74
C LEU A 163 -11.71 10.64 -14.95
N GLY A 164 -11.90 10.36 -13.65
CA GLY A 164 -10.93 9.73 -12.78
C GLY A 164 -11.34 8.30 -12.43
N SER A 165 -10.46 7.33 -12.68
CA SER A 165 -10.71 5.92 -12.34
C SER A 165 -11.05 5.76 -10.83
N GLY A 166 -11.95 4.86 -10.53
CA GLY A 166 -12.46 4.63 -9.18
C GLY A 166 -13.44 5.70 -8.76
N SER A 167 -13.03 6.92 -8.44
CA SER A 167 -13.91 7.97 -7.90
C SER A 167 -15.13 8.25 -8.80
N ASP A 168 -14.93 8.40 -10.12
CA ASP A 168 -16.04 8.59 -11.04
C ASP A 168 -16.80 7.30 -11.31
N THR A 169 -16.18 6.13 -11.24
CA THR A 169 -16.89 4.85 -11.30
C THR A 169 -17.94 4.76 -10.20
N TRP A 170 -17.56 5.04 -8.95
CA TRP A 170 -18.49 4.98 -7.81
C TRP A 170 -19.58 6.05 -7.90
N LYS A 171 -19.21 7.26 -8.33
CA LYS A 171 -20.16 8.36 -8.53
C LYS A 171 -21.22 7.99 -9.58
N TYR A 172 -20.79 7.62 -10.77
CA TYR A 172 -21.73 7.33 -11.87
C TYR A 172 -22.50 6.02 -11.66
N TRP A 173 -21.93 5.05 -10.94
CA TRP A 173 -22.68 3.89 -10.48
C TRP A 173 -23.83 4.28 -9.55
N ALA A 174 -23.59 5.19 -8.60
CA ALA A 174 -24.66 5.71 -7.75
C ALA A 174 -25.72 6.49 -8.55
N GLU A 175 -25.32 7.28 -9.56
CA GLU A 175 -26.26 8.01 -10.44
C GLU A 175 -27.08 7.05 -11.33
N LEU A 176 -26.48 5.95 -11.81
CA LEU A 176 -27.19 4.89 -12.53
C LEU A 176 -28.25 4.23 -11.62
N ARG A 177 -27.88 3.82 -10.41
CA ARG A 177 -28.81 3.23 -9.43
C ARG A 177 -29.91 4.21 -9.01
N ALA A 178 -29.62 5.50 -9.03
CA ALA A 178 -30.62 6.55 -8.77
C ALA A 178 -31.51 6.85 -10.01
N GLY A 179 -31.25 6.24 -11.16
CA GLY A 179 -31.98 6.48 -12.41
C GLY A 179 -31.70 7.85 -13.04
N LYS A 180 -30.57 8.49 -12.73
CA LYS A 180 -30.20 9.82 -13.24
C LYS A 180 -29.34 9.79 -14.49
N ILE A 181 -28.76 8.65 -14.83
CA ILE A 181 -28.09 8.38 -16.11
C ILE A 181 -28.62 7.09 -16.70
N THR A 182 -28.51 6.98 -18.03
CA THR A 182 -28.93 5.81 -18.79
C THR A 182 -27.84 4.74 -18.85
N GLU A 183 -28.21 3.50 -19.22
CA GLU A 183 -27.28 2.41 -19.46
C GLU A 183 -26.29 2.74 -20.60
N ASP A 184 -26.71 3.47 -21.63
CA ASP A 184 -25.84 3.86 -22.73
C ASP A 184 -24.82 4.93 -22.31
N GLU A 185 -25.21 5.86 -21.45
CA GLU A 185 -24.27 6.81 -20.84
C GLU A 185 -23.26 6.08 -19.94
N TRP A 186 -23.70 5.08 -19.15
CA TRP A 186 -22.83 4.24 -18.35
C TRP A 186 -21.79 3.50 -19.19
N LYS A 187 -22.18 2.87 -20.32
CA LYS A 187 -21.25 2.24 -21.27
C LYS A 187 -20.27 3.24 -21.89
N GLY A 188 -20.74 4.46 -22.18
CA GLY A 188 -19.89 5.55 -22.66
C GLY A 188 -18.80 5.93 -21.64
N ILE A 189 -19.14 5.99 -20.36
CA ILE A 189 -18.20 6.23 -19.26
C ILE A 189 -17.21 5.08 -19.15
N GLU A 190 -17.67 3.82 -19.17
CA GLU A 190 -16.84 2.62 -19.12
C GLU A 190 -15.76 2.64 -20.21
N SER A 191 -16.12 2.97 -21.45
CA SER A 191 -15.17 3.02 -22.56
C SER A 191 -14.19 4.19 -22.50
N GLY A 192 -14.51 5.26 -21.77
CA GLY A 192 -13.72 6.49 -21.68
C GLY A 192 -12.83 6.60 -20.45
N ILE A 193 -12.99 5.75 -19.43
CA ILE A 193 -12.37 5.97 -18.13
C ILE A 193 -10.91 5.49 -18.03
N ALA A 194 -10.55 4.38 -18.68
CA ALA A 194 -9.21 3.79 -18.63
C ALA A 194 -8.55 3.83 -20.01
N ARG A 195 -7.60 4.76 -20.23
CA ARG A 195 -7.10 5.09 -21.58
C ARG A 195 -5.63 4.75 -21.83
N SER A 196 -4.91 4.29 -20.83
CA SER A 196 -3.49 3.94 -20.96
C SER A 196 -3.09 2.90 -19.91
N PRO A 197 -1.93 2.24 -20.05
CA PRO A 197 -1.35 1.49 -18.95
C PRO A 197 -1.06 2.41 -17.76
N GLY A 198 -0.81 1.80 -16.60
CA GLY A 198 -0.54 2.50 -15.35
C GLY A 198 -1.61 2.24 -14.28
N HIS A 199 -1.32 2.62 -13.05
CA HIS A 199 -2.30 2.49 -11.96
C HIS A 199 -3.37 3.60 -12.01
N CYS A 200 -4.36 3.52 -11.14
CA CYS A 200 -5.42 4.53 -11.06
C CYS A 200 -4.85 5.96 -11.01
N MET A 201 -5.44 6.88 -11.80
CA MET A 201 -5.02 8.28 -11.90
C MET A 201 -5.58 9.17 -10.78
N THR A 202 -6.28 8.60 -9.81
CA THR A 202 -6.75 9.28 -8.60
C THR A 202 -5.88 8.91 -7.41
N MET A 203 -6.04 9.57 -6.26
CA MET A 203 -5.32 9.26 -5.02
C MET A 203 -5.91 8.01 -4.34
N GLY A 204 -5.86 6.88 -5.05
CA GLY A 204 -6.14 5.55 -4.55
C GLY A 204 -4.92 4.93 -3.85
N THR A 205 -5.01 3.65 -3.51
CA THR A 205 -3.95 2.95 -2.77
C THR A 205 -2.64 2.88 -3.57
N ALA A 206 -2.70 2.66 -4.88
CA ALA A 206 -1.51 2.59 -5.73
C ALA A 206 -0.73 3.92 -5.73
N SER A 207 -1.39 5.05 -6.04
CA SER A 207 -0.76 6.38 -6.01
C SER A 207 -0.25 6.74 -4.61
N THR A 208 -0.99 6.39 -3.58
CA THR A 208 -0.59 6.62 -2.18
C THR A 208 0.68 5.85 -1.83
N MET A 209 0.73 4.55 -2.15
CA MET A 209 1.87 3.71 -1.77
C MET A 209 3.13 4.05 -2.58
N THR A 210 3.01 4.40 -3.87
CA THR A 210 4.16 4.83 -4.66
C THR A 210 4.72 6.16 -4.17
N SER A 211 3.86 7.13 -3.79
CA SER A 211 4.29 8.39 -3.18
C SER A 211 4.93 8.19 -1.80
N ALA A 212 4.36 7.31 -0.97
CA ALA A 212 4.95 6.94 0.31
C ALA A 212 6.32 6.28 0.15
N THR A 213 6.50 5.43 -0.88
CA THR A 213 7.78 4.78 -1.18
C THR A 213 8.86 5.79 -1.60
N GLU A 214 8.47 6.83 -2.34
CA GLU A 214 9.39 7.94 -2.66
C GLU A 214 9.75 8.75 -1.41
N ALA A 215 8.79 9.03 -0.54
CA ALA A 215 9.04 9.75 0.72
C ALA A 215 9.88 8.92 1.72
N LEU A 216 9.80 7.57 1.68
CA LEU A 216 10.71 6.65 2.37
C LEU A 216 12.12 6.66 1.80
N GLY A 217 12.34 7.29 0.65
CA GLY A 217 13.64 7.33 -0.02
C GLY A 217 13.99 6.09 -0.83
N LEU A 218 13.04 5.19 -1.14
CA LEU A 218 13.29 3.91 -1.84
C LEU A 218 13.11 3.97 -3.35
N THR A 219 12.71 5.12 -3.92
CA THR A 219 12.63 5.35 -5.38
C THR A 219 13.33 6.65 -5.77
N LEU A 220 13.63 6.83 -7.05
CA LEU A 220 14.26 8.06 -7.53
C LEU A 220 13.32 9.27 -7.34
N PRO A 221 13.85 10.44 -6.95
CA PRO A 221 13.05 11.63 -6.68
C PRO A 221 12.19 12.07 -7.88
N GLY A 222 10.89 12.27 -7.65
CA GLY A 222 9.91 12.68 -8.66
C GLY A 222 9.35 11.55 -9.51
N PHE A 223 9.86 10.32 -9.39
CA PHE A 223 9.44 9.21 -10.25
C PHE A 223 8.00 8.75 -9.97
N SER A 224 7.57 8.74 -8.71
CA SER A 224 6.22 8.27 -8.33
C SER A 224 5.08 9.02 -9.01
N SER A 225 5.31 10.26 -9.42
CA SER A 225 4.29 11.11 -10.05
C SER A 225 4.26 11.02 -11.58
N ILE A 226 5.29 10.46 -12.22
CA ILE A 226 5.40 10.43 -13.69
C ILE A 226 4.36 9.46 -14.27
N PRO A 227 3.47 9.91 -15.18
CA PRO A 227 2.52 9.01 -15.84
C PRO A 227 3.21 7.86 -16.58
N ALA A 228 2.61 6.68 -16.55
CA ALA A 228 3.15 5.46 -17.20
C ALA A 228 3.44 5.64 -18.70
N ALA A 229 2.63 6.45 -19.39
CA ALA A 229 2.76 6.72 -20.82
C ALA A 229 3.75 7.85 -21.17
N ASP A 230 4.26 8.58 -20.17
CA ASP A 230 5.22 9.66 -20.38
C ASP A 230 6.61 9.10 -20.76
N SER A 231 7.30 9.72 -21.71
CA SER A 231 8.65 9.32 -22.13
C SER A 231 9.68 9.39 -21.00
N ARG A 232 9.49 10.28 -20.03
CA ARG A 232 10.33 10.38 -18.83
C ARG A 232 10.27 9.12 -17.97
N HIS A 233 9.14 8.39 -18.01
CA HIS A 233 9.02 7.13 -17.29
C HIS A 233 10.06 6.11 -17.77
N ALA A 234 10.28 5.99 -19.09
CA ALA A 234 11.32 5.14 -19.68
C ALA A 234 12.75 5.62 -19.34
N GLN A 235 12.96 6.94 -19.30
CA GLN A 235 14.25 7.53 -18.89
C GLN A 235 14.57 7.20 -17.43
N PHE A 236 13.59 7.37 -16.53
CA PHE A 236 13.76 7.07 -15.11
C PHE A 236 13.93 5.57 -14.85
N ALA A 237 13.32 4.70 -15.67
CA ALA A 237 13.54 3.26 -15.60
C ALA A 237 15.02 2.92 -15.88
N ALA A 238 15.64 3.52 -16.91
CA ALA A 238 17.05 3.34 -17.18
C ALA A 238 17.95 3.92 -16.07
N LEU A 239 17.64 5.12 -15.55
CA LEU A 239 18.35 5.71 -14.40
C LEU A 239 18.24 4.85 -13.14
N THR A 240 17.11 4.21 -12.89
CA THR A 240 16.92 3.25 -11.80
C THR A 240 17.86 2.06 -11.96
N GLY A 241 17.98 1.53 -13.20
CA GLY A 241 18.93 0.47 -13.52
C GLY A 241 20.40 0.88 -13.33
N GLN A 242 20.77 2.11 -13.66
CA GLN A 242 22.12 2.62 -13.39
C GLN A 242 22.37 2.76 -11.89
N ARG A 243 21.39 3.28 -11.15
CA ARG A 243 21.56 3.58 -9.72
C ARG A 243 21.71 2.32 -8.88
N ILE A 244 20.97 1.25 -9.14
CA ILE A 244 21.10 0.02 -8.36
C ILE A 244 22.51 -0.58 -8.43
N VAL A 245 23.21 -0.49 -9.56
CA VAL A 245 24.59 -0.97 -9.68
C VAL A 245 25.52 -0.21 -8.74
N GLU A 246 25.37 1.12 -8.64
CA GLU A 246 26.14 1.92 -7.71
C GLU A 246 25.80 1.62 -6.25
N MET A 247 24.51 1.39 -5.94
CA MET A 247 24.08 1.00 -4.59
C MET A 247 24.72 -0.33 -4.16
N VAL A 248 24.89 -1.29 -5.07
CA VAL A 248 25.61 -2.54 -4.77
C VAL A 248 27.07 -2.27 -4.44
N TRP A 249 27.77 -1.46 -5.23
CA TRP A 249 29.17 -1.14 -4.99
C TRP A 249 29.39 -0.37 -3.68
N THR A 250 28.43 0.45 -3.26
CA THR A 250 28.48 1.22 -2.00
C THR A 250 27.83 0.49 -0.83
N ASP A 251 27.28 -0.71 -1.04
CA ASP A 251 26.54 -1.53 -0.08
C ASP A 251 25.35 -0.81 0.58
N GLN A 252 24.70 0.10 -0.15
CA GLN A 252 23.56 0.87 0.36
C GLN A 252 22.29 0.01 0.39
N LYS A 253 21.80 -0.30 1.58
CA LYS A 253 20.68 -1.24 1.85
C LYS A 253 19.44 -0.53 2.37
N PRO A 254 18.27 -1.17 2.36
CA PRO A 254 17.06 -0.65 3.00
C PRO A 254 17.27 -0.28 4.48
N SER A 255 18.03 -1.06 5.26
CA SER A 255 18.35 -0.75 6.65
C SER A 255 19.12 0.55 6.87
N ASP A 256 19.82 1.07 5.85
CA ASP A 256 20.55 2.34 5.92
C ASP A 256 19.63 3.54 5.66
N LEU A 257 18.46 3.32 5.06
CA LEU A 257 17.51 4.33 4.63
C LEU A 257 16.26 4.40 5.51
N LEU A 258 15.80 3.23 5.96
CA LEU A 258 14.55 3.10 6.70
C LEU A 258 14.78 3.39 8.20
N THR A 259 14.36 4.56 8.61
CA THR A 259 14.39 5.03 9.99
C THR A 259 12.97 5.38 10.45
N THR A 260 12.73 5.53 11.74
CA THR A 260 11.45 6.04 12.25
C THR A 260 11.07 7.36 11.60
N LYS A 261 12.03 8.26 11.38
CA LYS A 261 11.80 9.56 10.71
C LYS A 261 11.46 9.43 9.22
N ALA A 262 12.05 8.46 8.52
CA ALA A 262 11.67 8.17 7.14
C ALA A 262 10.21 7.68 7.06
N PHE A 263 9.76 6.88 8.03
CA PHE A 263 8.36 6.48 8.12
C PHE A 263 7.45 7.64 8.51
N ASP A 264 7.86 8.54 9.40
CA ASP A 264 7.12 9.79 9.69
C ASP A 264 6.96 10.64 8.43
N ASN A 265 8.01 10.78 7.61
CA ASN A 265 7.93 11.46 6.32
C ASN A 265 6.90 10.81 5.37
N ALA A 266 6.90 9.48 5.28
CA ALA A 266 5.95 8.74 4.45
C ALA A 266 4.51 8.93 4.95
N VAL A 267 4.27 8.83 6.26
CA VAL A 267 2.96 9.04 6.88
C VAL A 267 2.49 10.48 6.63
N THR A 268 3.34 11.48 6.89
CA THR A 268 3.03 12.90 6.64
C THR A 268 2.68 13.14 5.17
N THR A 269 3.40 12.51 4.25
CA THR A 269 3.11 12.57 2.81
C THR A 269 1.72 12.00 2.50
N VAL A 270 1.40 10.81 3.03
CA VAL A 270 0.08 10.18 2.86
C VAL A 270 -1.03 11.09 3.37
N LEU A 271 -0.84 11.70 4.53
CA LEU A 271 -1.80 12.61 5.15
C LEU A 271 -1.98 13.89 4.32
N ALA A 272 -0.89 14.49 3.85
CA ALA A 272 -0.92 15.72 3.04
C ALA A 272 -1.57 15.52 1.67
N MET A 273 -1.51 14.32 1.13
CA MET A 273 -2.19 13.95 -0.13
C MET A 273 -3.62 13.44 0.09
N SER A 274 -4.12 13.38 1.33
CA SER A 274 -5.37 12.69 1.67
C SER A 274 -5.41 11.29 1.05
N GLY A 275 -4.35 10.52 1.29
CA GLY A 275 -4.15 9.20 0.69
C GLY A 275 -5.18 8.16 1.11
N SER A 276 -4.99 6.94 0.65
CA SER A 276 -5.85 5.81 0.97
C SER A 276 -5.71 5.38 2.43
N THR A 277 -6.82 5.03 3.08
CA THR A 277 -6.82 4.36 4.39
C THR A 277 -6.01 3.06 4.37
N ASN A 278 -5.96 2.37 3.23
CA ASN A 278 -5.17 1.14 3.05
C ASN A 278 -3.67 1.34 3.30
N ALA A 279 -3.15 2.56 3.11
CA ALA A 279 -1.74 2.87 3.37
C ALA A 279 -1.35 2.61 4.83
N ILE A 280 -2.27 2.80 5.78
CA ILE A 280 -2.00 2.53 7.20
C ILE A 280 -1.62 1.06 7.39
N VAL A 281 -2.46 0.13 6.93
CA VAL A 281 -2.19 -1.32 7.01
C VAL A 281 -0.87 -1.68 6.31
N HIS A 282 -0.59 -1.06 5.16
CA HIS A 282 0.61 -1.40 4.39
C HIS A 282 1.88 -0.81 5.01
N LEU A 283 1.87 0.45 5.45
CA LEU A 283 3.04 1.07 6.07
C LEU A 283 3.37 0.44 7.43
N VAL A 284 2.37 0.04 8.21
CA VAL A 284 2.59 -0.72 9.46
C VAL A 284 3.29 -2.05 9.15
N ALA A 285 2.85 -2.81 8.13
CA ALA A 285 3.50 -4.05 7.76
C ALA A 285 4.95 -3.84 7.25
N VAL A 286 5.16 -2.85 6.38
CA VAL A 286 6.50 -2.49 5.86
C VAL A 286 7.45 -2.08 6.99
N ALA A 287 6.96 -1.26 7.94
CA ALA A 287 7.75 -0.82 9.09
C ALA A 287 8.17 -1.99 9.99
N ARG A 288 7.25 -2.92 10.28
CA ARG A 288 7.54 -4.11 11.08
C ARG A 288 8.60 -5.01 10.43
N ARG A 289 8.57 -5.15 9.11
CA ARG A 289 9.64 -5.85 8.37
C ARG A 289 11.00 -5.15 8.48
N ALA A 290 11.01 -3.82 8.64
CA ALA A 290 12.22 -3.03 8.92
C ALA A 290 12.60 -3.01 10.41
N GLY A 291 11.87 -3.71 11.31
CA GLY A 291 12.09 -3.68 12.76
C GLY A 291 11.65 -2.37 13.43
N ILE A 292 10.78 -1.59 12.78
CA ILE A 292 10.29 -0.30 13.27
C ILE A 292 8.85 -0.45 13.75
N ASP A 293 8.57 -0.01 14.98
CA ASP A 293 7.23 -0.03 15.57
C ASP A 293 6.45 1.23 15.15
N LEU A 294 5.82 1.15 13.97
CA LEU A 294 4.90 2.18 13.48
C LEU A 294 3.48 1.84 13.92
N THR A 295 2.93 2.60 14.84
CA THR A 295 1.60 2.36 15.41
C THR A 295 0.52 3.21 14.73
N THR A 296 -0.75 2.78 14.82
CA THR A 296 -1.90 3.59 14.37
C THR A 296 -2.02 4.90 15.16
N ALA A 297 -1.60 4.92 16.42
CA ALA A 297 -1.54 6.14 17.23
C ALA A 297 -0.59 7.18 16.61
N ARG A 298 0.57 6.74 16.07
CA ARG A 298 1.51 7.66 15.40
C ARG A 298 0.89 8.29 14.15
N PHE A 299 0.07 7.56 13.40
CA PHE A 299 -0.69 8.14 12.29
C PHE A 299 -1.64 9.25 12.76
N ASP A 300 -2.36 9.05 13.88
CA ASP A 300 -3.27 10.07 14.40
C ASP A 300 -2.53 11.31 14.93
N GLU A 301 -1.40 11.13 15.61
CA GLU A 301 -0.55 12.25 16.04
C GLU A 301 -0.14 13.14 14.87
N LEU A 302 0.38 12.53 13.80
CA LEU A 302 0.78 13.25 12.59
C LEU A 302 -0.43 13.84 11.86
N ALA A 303 -1.57 13.17 11.84
CA ALA A 303 -2.79 13.65 11.20
C ALA A 303 -3.32 14.96 11.82
N ARG A 304 -3.13 15.14 13.12
CA ARG A 304 -3.57 16.34 13.85
C ARG A 304 -2.80 17.61 13.46
N ILE A 305 -1.62 17.47 12.87
CA ILE A 305 -0.74 18.59 12.53
C ILE A 305 -0.49 18.74 11.02
N THR A 306 -0.83 17.71 10.22
CA THR A 306 -0.55 17.70 8.79
C THR A 306 -1.74 18.26 8.00
N PRO A 307 -1.57 19.35 7.23
CA PRO A 307 -2.59 19.87 6.35
C PRO A 307 -2.73 18.98 5.09
N VAL A 308 -3.92 18.94 4.51
CA VAL A 308 -4.14 18.34 3.19
C VAL A 308 -3.81 19.37 2.13
N LEU A 309 -2.77 19.13 1.35
CA LEU A 309 -2.27 20.01 0.30
C LEU A 309 -2.59 19.50 -1.11
N GLY A 310 -2.70 18.19 -1.29
CA GLY A 310 -3.05 17.59 -2.57
C GLY A 310 -4.55 17.69 -2.88
N ASN A 311 -4.93 18.55 -3.81
CA ASN A 311 -6.32 18.72 -4.27
C ASN A 311 -6.66 17.68 -5.33
N ILE A 312 -6.50 16.37 -4.97
CA ILE A 312 -6.64 15.22 -5.86
C ILE A 312 -7.87 14.40 -5.46
N ARG A 313 -8.64 13.91 -6.47
CA ARG A 313 -9.78 13.01 -6.22
C ARG A 313 -9.34 11.76 -5.44
N PRO A 314 -10.16 11.26 -4.49
CA PRO A 314 -11.55 11.61 -4.21
C PRO A 314 -11.76 12.79 -3.25
N ALA A 315 -10.75 13.23 -2.49
CA ALA A 315 -10.90 14.33 -1.53
C ALA A 315 -10.92 15.71 -2.21
N GLY A 316 -10.31 15.81 -3.38
CA GLY A 316 -10.20 17.04 -4.18
C GLY A 316 -10.81 16.92 -5.58
N GLN A 317 -10.32 17.73 -6.51
CA GLN A 317 -10.90 17.90 -7.84
C GLN A 317 -10.05 17.35 -8.98
N TYR A 318 -8.72 17.36 -8.84
CA TYR A 318 -7.77 17.06 -9.90
C TYR A 318 -7.34 15.59 -9.92
N LEU A 319 -6.51 15.23 -10.89
CA LEU A 319 -5.97 13.89 -11.10
C LEU A 319 -4.45 13.87 -10.95
N MET A 320 -3.84 12.70 -10.92
CA MET A 320 -2.39 12.54 -10.75
C MET A 320 -1.58 13.16 -11.89
N GLU A 321 -2.12 13.21 -13.11
CA GLU A 321 -1.49 13.90 -14.23
C GLU A 321 -1.41 15.42 -13.99
N ASP A 322 -2.49 16.02 -13.44
CA ASP A 322 -2.48 17.43 -13.03
C ASP A 322 -1.48 17.67 -11.90
N PHE A 323 -1.42 16.75 -10.93
CA PHE A 323 -0.46 16.80 -9.83
C PHE A 323 0.99 16.77 -10.33
N TYR A 324 1.30 15.91 -11.29
CA TYR A 324 2.63 15.85 -11.91
C TYR A 324 3.02 17.18 -12.55
N TYR A 325 2.14 17.77 -13.35
CA TYR A 325 2.40 19.06 -14.00
C TYR A 325 2.40 20.24 -13.02
N ALA A 326 1.72 20.12 -11.88
CA ALA A 326 1.75 21.13 -10.82
C ALA A 326 3.06 21.16 -10.02
N GLY A 327 4.01 20.25 -10.28
CA GLY A 327 5.28 20.12 -9.57
C GLY A 327 5.51 18.76 -8.91
N GLY A 328 4.47 17.94 -8.83
CA GLY A 328 4.52 16.56 -8.34
C GLY A 328 4.87 16.47 -6.85
N LEU A 329 5.31 15.27 -6.44
CA LEU A 329 5.58 14.99 -5.04
C LEU A 329 6.70 15.89 -4.46
N ARG A 330 7.72 16.22 -5.25
CA ARG A 330 8.82 17.07 -4.77
C ARG A 330 8.33 18.46 -4.35
N ALA A 331 7.44 19.07 -5.12
CA ALA A 331 6.87 20.37 -4.78
C ALA A 331 5.99 20.30 -3.52
N LEU A 332 5.19 19.25 -3.37
CA LEU A 332 4.39 19.01 -2.16
C LEU A 332 5.29 18.83 -0.92
N LEU A 333 6.38 18.09 -1.03
CA LEU A 333 7.32 17.88 0.06
C LEU A 333 8.04 19.17 0.48
N VAL A 334 8.40 20.03 -0.48
CA VAL A 334 8.95 21.37 -0.15
C VAL A 334 7.94 22.17 0.65
N GLU A 335 6.68 22.17 0.25
CA GLU A 335 5.62 22.94 0.92
C GLU A 335 5.32 22.42 2.34
N LEU A 336 5.54 21.12 2.62
CA LEU A 336 5.43 20.57 3.97
C LEU A 336 6.48 21.13 4.95
N GLY A 337 7.62 21.61 4.45
CA GLY A 337 8.64 22.27 5.26
C GLY A 337 9.11 21.43 6.45
N GLU A 338 9.01 22.01 7.66
CA GLU A 338 9.44 21.36 8.91
C GLU A 338 8.59 20.17 9.37
N LEU A 339 7.47 19.88 8.70
CA LEU A 339 6.66 18.68 8.97
C LEU A 339 7.33 17.40 8.49
N ILE A 340 8.38 17.51 7.68
CA ILE A 340 9.19 16.38 7.24
C ILE A 340 10.66 16.53 7.66
N ASP A 341 11.34 15.42 7.87
CA ASP A 341 12.78 15.40 8.15
C ASP A 341 13.57 15.29 6.84
N GLY A 342 14.07 16.43 6.36
CA GLY A 342 14.87 16.51 5.14
C GLY A 342 16.26 15.87 5.24
N THR A 343 16.70 15.44 6.42
CA THR A 343 18.03 14.83 6.62
C THR A 343 18.07 13.35 6.26
N GLN A 344 16.91 12.73 6.04
CA GLN A 344 16.82 11.30 5.73
C GLN A 344 17.48 10.97 4.38
N MET A 345 18.34 9.95 4.38
CA MET A 345 19.04 9.48 3.17
C MET A 345 18.08 8.76 2.22
N THR A 346 18.36 8.82 0.93
CA THR A 346 17.58 8.18 -0.11
C THR A 346 18.45 7.33 -1.05
N VAL A 347 17.81 6.50 -1.87
CA VAL A 347 18.50 5.56 -2.80
C VAL A 347 19.47 6.24 -3.75
N ASN A 348 19.35 7.52 -4.07
CA ASN A 348 20.28 8.21 -4.96
C ASN A 348 21.56 8.73 -4.26
N GLY A 349 21.72 8.45 -2.96
CA GLY A 349 22.89 8.86 -2.17
C GLY A 349 22.83 10.31 -1.69
N LYS A 350 21.68 10.96 -1.83
CA LYS A 350 21.39 12.31 -1.32
C LYS A 350 20.31 12.26 -0.25
N THR A 351 20.26 13.28 0.57
CA THR A 351 19.16 13.43 1.54
C THR A 351 17.85 13.81 0.83
N LEU A 352 16.73 13.61 1.52
CA LEU A 352 15.42 14.04 1.03
C LEU A 352 15.39 15.55 0.79
N GLY A 353 15.96 16.34 1.70
CA GLY A 353 16.07 17.80 1.56
C GLY A 353 16.83 18.24 0.32
N GLU A 354 17.99 17.61 0.02
CA GLU A 354 18.74 17.85 -1.21
C GLU A 354 17.94 17.49 -2.47
N ASN A 355 17.15 16.42 -2.41
CA ASN A 355 16.35 15.95 -3.55
C ASN A 355 15.17 16.87 -3.88
N ILE A 356 14.58 17.50 -2.89
CA ILE A 356 13.42 18.39 -3.08
C ILE A 356 13.84 19.86 -3.26
N ALA A 357 15.08 20.21 -2.95
CA ALA A 357 15.59 21.58 -3.07
C ALA A 357 15.30 22.18 -4.46
N GLY A 358 14.75 23.39 -4.49
CA GLY A 358 14.41 24.12 -5.71
C GLY A 358 13.20 23.55 -6.48
N ALA A 359 12.43 22.63 -5.92
CA ALA A 359 11.16 22.26 -6.50
C ALA A 359 10.11 23.35 -6.25
N GLU A 360 9.29 23.64 -7.26
CA GLU A 360 8.31 24.74 -7.25
C GLU A 360 6.91 24.20 -7.52
N ILE A 361 5.90 24.88 -6.95
CA ILE A 361 4.50 24.66 -7.26
C ILE A 361 4.16 25.49 -8.51
N TYR A 362 3.79 24.84 -9.61
CA TYR A 362 3.39 25.52 -10.85
C TYR A 362 1.87 25.76 -10.94
N ASN A 363 1.09 25.12 -10.07
CA ASN A 363 -0.36 25.33 -9.96
C ASN A 363 -0.81 25.10 -8.51
N ASP A 364 -1.11 26.20 -7.81
CA ASP A 364 -1.51 26.21 -6.40
C ASP A 364 -2.98 25.79 -6.16
N ASP A 365 -3.76 25.62 -7.22
CA ASP A 365 -5.05 24.94 -7.14
C ASP A 365 -4.92 23.43 -6.98
N VAL A 366 -3.90 22.83 -7.59
CA VAL A 366 -3.65 21.38 -7.55
C VAL A 366 -2.82 20.98 -6.33
N ILE A 367 -1.72 21.71 -6.07
CA ILE A 367 -0.90 21.57 -4.86
C ILE A 367 -1.11 22.83 -4.03
N ARG A 368 -1.95 22.74 -3.01
CA ARG A 368 -2.26 23.86 -2.11
C ARG A 368 -1.06 24.22 -1.26
N THR A 369 -0.99 25.50 -0.89
CA THR A 369 0.00 25.98 0.08
C THR A 369 -0.45 25.72 1.52
N ARG A 370 0.49 25.67 2.46
CA ARG A 370 0.20 25.55 3.90
C ARG A 370 -0.66 26.70 4.44
N SER A 371 -0.58 27.87 3.84
CA SER A 371 -1.40 29.03 4.19
C SER A 371 -2.84 28.94 3.66
N ASN A 372 -3.07 28.10 2.64
CA ASN A 372 -4.38 27.89 2.03
C ASN A 372 -4.61 26.39 1.70
N PRO A 373 -4.59 25.48 2.71
CA PRO A 373 -4.74 24.06 2.49
C PRO A 373 -6.16 23.69 2.04
N LEU A 374 -6.32 22.53 1.39
CA LEU A 374 -7.64 21.98 1.07
C LEU A 374 -8.43 21.68 2.36
N VAL A 375 -7.74 21.11 3.34
CA VAL A 375 -8.23 20.86 4.71
C VAL A 375 -7.06 21.15 5.66
N ALA A 376 -7.33 21.86 6.75
CA ALA A 376 -6.27 22.29 7.68
C ALA A 376 -5.55 21.13 8.38
N ARG A 377 -6.22 19.99 8.56
CA ARG A 377 -5.72 18.76 9.20
C ARG A 377 -6.68 17.60 8.96
N ASP A 378 -6.32 16.40 9.46
CA ASP A 378 -7.20 15.22 9.43
C ASP A 378 -7.48 14.71 8.00
N GLY A 379 -6.46 14.60 7.17
CA GLY A 379 -6.57 13.90 5.88
C GLY A 379 -7.07 12.46 6.08
N LEU A 380 -6.55 11.79 7.12
CA LEU A 380 -7.02 10.53 7.70
C LEU A 380 -7.15 10.73 9.21
N ALA A 381 -7.93 9.88 9.89
CA ALA A 381 -8.04 9.87 11.35
C ALA A 381 -8.17 8.45 11.89
N VAL A 382 -7.60 8.21 13.07
CA VAL A 382 -7.77 6.94 13.80
C VAL A 382 -8.78 7.16 14.92
N LEU A 383 -9.76 6.29 14.99
CA LEU A 383 -10.84 6.29 15.97
C LEU A 383 -10.63 5.17 16.98
N THR A 384 -11.00 5.42 18.23
CA THR A 384 -11.01 4.41 19.30
C THR A 384 -12.33 4.45 20.07
N GLY A 385 -12.60 3.42 20.86
CA GLY A 385 -13.80 3.33 21.69
C GLY A 385 -14.20 1.88 21.94
N ASN A 386 -15.32 1.67 22.62
CA ASN A 386 -15.78 0.31 22.94
C ASN A 386 -16.12 -0.51 21.69
N LEU A 387 -16.38 0.13 20.54
CA LEU A 387 -16.63 -0.55 19.28
C LEU A 387 -15.34 -0.87 18.52
N ALA A 388 -14.26 -0.13 18.75
CA ALA A 388 -12.95 -0.32 18.12
C ALA A 388 -11.82 -0.12 19.16
N PRO A 389 -11.65 -1.03 20.12
CA PRO A 389 -10.65 -0.86 21.19
C PRO A 389 -9.21 -0.81 20.65
N ASP A 390 -8.91 -1.54 19.58
CA ASP A 390 -7.59 -1.54 18.93
C ASP A 390 -7.50 -0.58 17.74
N GLY A 391 -8.54 0.23 17.54
CA GLY A 391 -8.60 1.28 16.52
C GLY A 391 -9.48 0.95 15.33
N ALA A 392 -9.85 2.00 14.63
CA ALA A 392 -10.48 2.02 13.32
C ALA A 392 -10.02 3.26 12.58
N VAL A 393 -10.21 3.31 11.26
CA VAL A 393 -9.74 4.42 10.44
C VAL A 393 -10.87 5.05 9.64
N ILE A 394 -10.80 6.37 9.46
CA ILE A 394 -11.73 7.14 8.63
C ILE A 394 -10.97 8.17 7.81
N LYS A 395 -11.55 8.62 6.69
CA LYS A 395 -11.03 9.67 5.82
C LYS A 395 -11.92 10.92 5.89
N PRO A 396 -11.73 11.80 6.88
CA PRO A 396 -12.62 12.97 7.08
C PRO A 396 -12.60 13.96 5.92
N ALA A 397 -11.51 14.02 5.16
CA ALA A 397 -11.39 14.90 3.99
C ALA A 397 -12.29 14.49 2.81
N ALA A 398 -12.86 13.27 2.82
CA ALA A 398 -13.69 12.75 1.73
C ALA A 398 -15.16 12.50 2.14
N MET A 399 -15.58 12.99 3.31
CA MET A 399 -16.95 12.82 3.83
C MET A 399 -17.71 14.15 3.92
N GLU A 400 -19.03 14.07 4.00
CA GLU A 400 -19.85 15.24 4.26
C GLU A 400 -19.66 15.74 5.71
N GLN A 401 -19.51 17.05 5.88
CA GLN A 401 -19.10 17.65 7.16
C GLN A 401 -20.10 17.41 8.30
N HIS A 402 -21.40 17.32 8.01
CA HIS A 402 -22.41 17.07 9.03
C HIS A 402 -22.30 15.67 9.67
N LEU A 403 -21.64 14.72 8.98
CA LEU A 403 -21.42 13.36 9.49
C LEU A 403 -20.20 13.23 10.42
N ARG A 404 -19.39 14.30 10.59
CA ARG A 404 -18.23 14.27 11.52
C ARG A 404 -18.66 13.96 12.98
N LYS A 405 -19.88 14.35 13.33
CA LYS A 405 -20.55 13.94 14.57
C LYS A 405 -21.90 13.35 14.20
N HIS A 406 -22.01 12.05 14.39
CA HIS A 406 -23.21 11.32 13.99
C HIS A 406 -23.62 10.33 15.07
N ARG A 407 -24.92 10.16 15.26
CA ARG A 407 -25.50 9.18 16.15
C ARG A 407 -26.77 8.62 15.52
N GLY A 408 -26.82 7.29 15.33
CA GLY A 408 -27.95 6.66 14.67
C GLY A 408 -28.08 5.18 14.97
N PRO A 409 -29.25 4.58 14.63
CA PRO A 409 -29.48 3.15 14.79
C PRO A 409 -28.68 2.35 13.77
N ALA A 410 -28.08 1.24 14.20
CA ALA A 410 -27.37 0.30 13.34
C ALA A 410 -28.34 -0.49 12.46
N VAL A 411 -27.96 -0.69 11.20
CA VAL A 411 -28.52 -1.67 10.26
C VAL A 411 -27.42 -2.65 9.93
N VAL A 412 -27.52 -3.87 10.43
CA VAL A 412 -26.44 -4.84 10.44
C VAL A 412 -26.56 -5.83 9.29
N PHE A 413 -25.46 -6.01 8.59
CA PHE A 413 -25.24 -7.06 7.61
C PHE A 413 -24.14 -7.98 8.11
N LYS A 414 -24.46 -9.27 8.25
CA LYS A 414 -23.55 -10.27 8.83
C LYS A 414 -22.37 -10.63 7.94
N ASP A 415 -22.50 -10.43 6.63
CA ASP A 415 -21.44 -10.62 5.64
C ASP A 415 -21.83 -9.92 4.33
N TYR A 416 -20.95 -9.99 3.33
CA TYR A 416 -21.18 -9.39 2.01
C TYR A 416 -22.41 -9.97 1.29
N ASN A 417 -22.62 -11.26 1.35
CA ASN A 417 -23.73 -11.91 0.64
C ASN A 417 -25.08 -11.44 1.23
N ASP A 418 -25.14 -11.32 2.55
CA ASP A 418 -26.29 -10.75 3.24
C ASP A 418 -26.52 -9.28 2.84
N MET A 419 -25.43 -8.47 2.79
CA MET A 419 -25.52 -7.08 2.32
C MET A 419 -25.99 -7.01 0.86
N ALA A 420 -25.39 -7.78 -0.05
CA ALA A 420 -25.74 -7.79 -1.46
C ALA A 420 -27.20 -8.21 -1.71
N ALA A 421 -27.72 -9.13 -0.88
CA ALA A 421 -29.10 -9.58 -0.98
C ALA A 421 -30.13 -8.58 -0.45
N ARG A 422 -29.78 -7.81 0.61
CA ARG A 422 -30.76 -7.02 1.37
C ARG A 422 -30.67 -5.51 1.18
N ILE A 423 -29.52 -4.97 0.80
CA ILE A 423 -29.24 -3.52 0.84
C ILE A 423 -30.22 -2.68 0.00
N ASP A 424 -30.74 -3.23 -1.09
CA ASP A 424 -31.66 -2.55 -2.01
C ASP A 424 -33.11 -3.05 -1.87
N HIS A 425 -33.43 -3.85 -0.85
CA HIS A 425 -34.81 -4.24 -0.56
C HIS A 425 -35.62 -3.03 -0.08
N ASP A 426 -36.84 -2.88 -0.61
CA ASP A 426 -37.72 -1.77 -0.27
C ASP A 426 -38.17 -1.81 1.20
N ASP A 427 -38.31 -3.01 1.78
CA ASP A 427 -38.70 -3.25 3.17
C ASP A 427 -37.56 -3.13 4.19
N LEU A 428 -36.31 -2.90 3.74
CA LEU A 428 -35.22 -2.66 4.66
C LEU A 428 -35.49 -1.42 5.51
N ASP A 429 -35.58 -1.59 6.83
CA ASP A 429 -35.76 -0.46 7.75
C ASP A 429 -34.48 0.36 7.88
N VAL A 430 -34.35 1.35 7.00
CA VAL A 430 -33.16 2.22 6.92
C VAL A 430 -33.57 3.64 6.55
N THR A 431 -32.93 4.61 7.20
CA THR A 431 -33.10 6.05 6.96
C THR A 431 -31.73 6.70 6.72
N ALA A 432 -31.70 7.95 6.30
CA ALA A 432 -30.44 8.71 6.14
C ALA A 432 -29.64 8.85 7.45
N SER A 433 -30.30 8.73 8.61
CA SER A 433 -29.64 8.76 9.93
C SER A 433 -29.17 7.40 10.43
N SER A 434 -29.50 6.31 9.75
CA SER A 434 -29.05 4.96 10.12
C SER A 434 -27.55 4.80 9.90
N VAL A 435 -26.96 3.84 10.62
CA VAL A 435 -25.54 3.45 10.50
C VAL A 435 -25.48 2.06 9.87
N ILE A 436 -24.94 1.97 8.66
CA ILE A 436 -24.72 0.68 8.00
C ILE A 436 -23.53 -0.02 8.66
N VAL A 437 -23.73 -1.26 9.11
CA VAL A 437 -22.70 -2.08 9.76
C VAL A 437 -22.51 -3.36 8.96
N LEU A 438 -21.32 -3.56 8.38
CA LEU A 438 -20.92 -4.79 7.71
C LEU A 438 -19.93 -5.56 8.60
N GLN A 439 -20.33 -6.77 9.01
CA GLN A 439 -19.52 -7.69 9.83
C GLN A 439 -18.76 -8.70 8.97
N HIS A 440 -17.83 -9.44 9.59
CA HIS A 440 -17.08 -10.59 9.04
C HIS A 440 -16.36 -10.29 7.71
N ALA A 441 -15.85 -9.09 7.55
CA ALA A 441 -15.12 -8.66 6.37
C ALA A 441 -13.66 -8.27 6.65
N GLY A 442 -13.14 -8.64 7.82
CA GLY A 442 -11.78 -8.40 8.27
C GLY A 442 -10.74 -9.40 7.76
N PRO A 443 -9.49 -9.33 8.26
CA PRO A 443 -8.35 -10.11 7.79
C PRO A 443 -8.56 -11.63 7.79
N VAL A 444 -9.18 -12.18 8.83
CA VAL A 444 -9.45 -13.63 8.96
C VAL A 444 -10.83 -13.98 8.38
N GLY A 445 -11.83 -13.15 8.63
CA GLY A 445 -13.23 -13.46 8.36
C GLY A 445 -13.60 -13.44 6.89
N ALA A 446 -13.19 -12.42 6.18
CA ALA A 446 -13.25 -12.41 4.73
C ALA A 446 -11.80 -12.51 4.24
N PRO A 447 -11.35 -13.65 3.75
CA PRO A 447 -9.95 -13.94 3.54
C PRO A 447 -9.21 -12.82 2.81
N GLY A 448 -8.23 -12.23 3.52
CA GLY A 448 -7.47 -11.12 3.00
C GLY A 448 -8.13 -9.75 3.15
N MET A 449 -9.17 -9.59 3.97
CA MET A 449 -9.78 -8.28 4.20
C MET A 449 -10.18 -7.61 2.87
N PRO A 450 -11.24 -8.09 2.19
CA PRO A 450 -11.58 -7.65 0.84
C PRO A 450 -11.73 -6.14 0.72
N GLU A 451 -11.30 -5.62 -0.41
CA GLU A 451 -11.54 -4.23 -0.76
C GLU A 451 -12.89 -4.11 -1.47
N TRP A 452 -13.88 -3.62 -0.77
CA TRP A 452 -15.11 -3.17 -1.40
C TRP A 452 -14.80 -1.89 -2.16
N GLY A 453 -15.23 -1.81 -3.39
CA GLY A 453 -15.09 -0.57 -4.15
C GLY A 453 -15.61 0.60 -3.35
N GLN A 454 -16.88 0.50 -2.99
CA GLN A 454 -17.55 1.40 -2.03
C GLN A 454 -18.65 0.62 -1.31
N LEU A 455 -18.71 0.68 0.03
CA LEU A 455 -19.85 0.16 0.79
C LEU A 455 -21.13 0.88 0.30
N PRO A 456 -22.14 0.16 -0.17
CA PRO A 456 -23.26 0.77 -0.86
C PRO A 456 -24.16 1.60 0.08
N ILE A 457 -24.77 2.62 -0.50
CA ILE A 457 -25.92 3.32 0.08
C ILE A 457 -27.19 2.65 -0.50
N PRO A 458 -28.23 2.39 0.31
CA PRO A 458 -29.48 1.82 -0.17
C PRO A 458 -30.08 2.59 -1.35
N GLN A 459 -30.55 1.89 -2.39
CA GLN A 459 -31.06 2.52 -3.61
C GLN A 459 -32.20 3.51 -3.33
N LYS A 460 -33.10 3.18 -2.39
CA LYS A 460 -34.19 4.08 -2.02
C LYS A 460 -33.69 5.43 -1.49
N LEU A 461 -32.63 5.43 -0.68
CA LEU A 461 -32.02 6.67 -0.17
C LEU A 461 -31.28 7.43 -1.28
N LEU A 462 -30.63 6.73 -2.22
CA LEU A 462 -30.02 7.37 -3.39
C LEU A 462 -31.07 8.10 -4.26
N LYS A 463 -32.26 7.51 -4.44
CA LYS A 463 -33.40 8.14 -5.16
C LYS A 463 -33.90 9.38 -4.42
N GLU A 464 -33.88 9.40 -3.09
CA GLU A 464 -34.21 10.54 -2.24
C GLU A 464 -33.13 11.64 -2.23
N GLY A 465 -31.96 11.37 -2.82
CA GLY A 465 -30.88 12.35 -2.92
C GLY A 465 -29.77 12.20 -1.88
N VAL A 466 -29.84 11.19 -0.98
CA VAL A 466 -28.75 10.89 -0.03
C VAL A 466 -27.51 10.45 -0.82
N ARG A 467 -26.36 11.07 -0.57
CA ARG A 467 -25.09 10.75 -1.23
C ARG A 467 -24.00 10.32 -0.27
N ASP A 468 -24.21 10.53 1.02
CA ASP A 468 -23.34 10.05 2.09
C ASP A 468 -24.16 9.64 3.32
N MET A 469 -23.65 8.64 4.04
CA MET A 469 -24.17 8.18 5.33
C MET A 469 -23.09 7.41 6.06
N LEU A 470 -23.21 7.28 7.38
CA LEU A 470 -22.22 6.54 8.16
C LEU A 470 -22.26 5.03 7.86
N ARG A 471 -21.12 4.47 7.50
CA ARG A 471 -20.91 3.06 7.21
C ARG A 471 -19.70 2.58 8.00
N ILE A 472 -19.79 1.42 8.62
CA ILE A 472 -18.76 0.87 9.52
C ILE A 472 -18.48 -0.59 9.15
N SER A 473 -17.20 -0.96 9.06
CA SER A 473 -16.80 -2.35 8.82
C SER A 473 -15.38 -2.61 9.31
N ASP A 474 -15.07 -3.88 9.54
CA ASP A 474 -13.69 -4.39 9.66
C ASP A 474 -13.03 -4.65 8.29
N ALA A 475 -13.74 -4.37 7.20
CA ALA A 475 -13.25 -4.42 5.81
C ALA A 475 -12.33 -3.25 5.45
N ARG A 476 -11.87 -3.27 4.19
CA ARG A 476 -11.26 -2.14 3.48
C ARG A 476 -12.21 -1.61 2.40
N MET A 477 -12.03 -0.37 2.01
CA MET A 477 -12.62 0.18 0.78
C MET A 477 -11.50 0.67 -0.16
N SER A 478 -11.84 0.83 -1.44
CA SER A 478 -10.95 1.47 -2.39
C SER A 478 -10.51 2.85 -1.89
N GLY A 479 -9.22 3.15 -1.99
CA GLY A 479 -8.72 4.50 -1.70
C GLY A 479 -9.34 5.57 -2.59
N THR A 480 -10.00 5.18 -3.69
CA THR A 480 -10.71 6.05 -4.63
C THR A 480 -12.16 6.33 -4.24
N SER A 481 -12.69 5.66 -3.21
CA SER A 481 -14.06 5.86 -2.69
C SER A 481 -14.16 7.09 -1.79
N TYR A 482 -15.38 7.52 -1.54
CA TYR A 482 -15.70 8.70 -0.75
C TYR A 482 -16.78 8.40 0.31
N GLY A 483 -16.97 9.37 1.21
CA GLY A 483 -18.02 9.36 2.21
C GLY A 483 -17.58 8.91 3.61
N ALA A 484 -18.53 8.98 4.55
CA ALA A 484 -18.33 8.65 5.96
C ALA A 484 -18.24 7.14 6.17
N CYS A 485 -17.05 6.57 5.98
CA CYS A 485 -16.76 5.16 6.13
C CYS A 485 -15.69 4.91 7.18
N VAL A 486 -16.08 4.28 8.28
CA VAL A 486 -15.16 3.77 9.29
C VAL A 486 -14.76 2.35 8.91
N LEU A 487 -13.48 2.13 8.76
CA LEU A 487 -12.89 0.90 8.22
C LEU A 487 -11.85 0.33 9.17
N HIS A 488 -11.39 -0.90 8.88
CA HIS A 488 -10.32 -1.55 9.65
C HIS A 488 -10.64 -1.66 11.13
N VAL A 489 -11.92 -1.80 11.50
CA VAL A 489 -12.32 -1.95 12.91
C VAL A 489 -11.58 -3.14 13.51
N ALA A 490 -10.80 -2.88 14.57
CA ALA A 490 -9.99 -3.90 15.22
C ALA A 490 -10.31 -3.96 16.74
N PRO A 491 -10.36 -5.18 17.32
CA PRO A 491 -10.29 -6.49 16.66
C PRO A 491 -11.49 -6.73 15.72
N GLU A 492 -11.25 -7.47 14.62
CA GLU A 492 -12.33 -7.78 13.66
C GLU A 492 -13.45 -8.62 14.26
N SER A 493 -14.63 -8.54 13.67
CA SER A 493 -15.83 -9.26 14.14
C SER A 493 -15.69 -10.78 14.07
N PHE A 494 -14.97 -11.32 13.09
CA PHE A 494 -14.81 -12.76 12.89
C PHE A 494 -14.07 -13.46 14.04
N VAL A 495 -13.17 -12.76 14.71
CA VAL A 495 -12.48 -13.27 15.92
C VAL A 495 -13.21 -12.87 17.22
N GLY A 496 -14.42 -12.35 17.10
CA GLY A 496 -15.26 -11.93 18.22
C GLY A 496 -14.91 -10.55 18.77
N GLY A 497 -14.39 -9.66 17.95
CA GLY A 497 -14.29 -8.24 18.27
C GLY A 497 -15.66 -7.60 18.49
N PRO A 498 -15.73 -6.40 19.13
CA PRO A 498 -17.00 -5.77 19.51
C PRO A 498 -17.97 -5.56 18.35
N LEU A 499 -17.48 -5.37 17.12
CA LEU A 499 -18.32 -5.22 15.93
C LEU A 499 -19.24 -6.45 15.71
N ALA A 500 -18.80 -7.67 16.12
CA ALA A 500 -19.62 -8.90 16.06
C ALA A 500 -20.85 -8.86 16.98
N LEU A 501 -20.85 -7.98 17.96
CA LEU A 501 -21.88 -7.92 19.00
C LEU A 501 -22.96 -6.87 18.69
N VAL A 502 -22.78 -6.06 17.64
CA VAL A 502 -23.76 -5.06 17.20
C VAL A 502 -24.99 -5.75 16.62
N LYS A 503 -26.17 -5.28 17.02
CA LYS A 503 -27.47 -5.74 16.52
C LYS A 503 -28.22 -4.60 15.85
N ASP A 504 -29.20 -4.95 14.99
CA ASP A 504 -30.12 -3.97 14.40
C ASP A 504 -30.78 -3.11 15.51
N GLY A 505 -30.82 -1.81 15.27
CA GLY A 505 -31.38 -0.83 16.19
C GLY A 505 -30.42 -0.35 17.31
N ASP A 506 -29.28 -0.99 17.54
CA ASP A 506 -28.29 -0.48 18.49
C ASP A 506 -27.82 0.93 18.08
N ILE A 507 -27.67 1.81 19.05
CA ILE A 507 -27.22 3.17 18.77
C ILE A 507 -25.70 3.22 18.69
N VAL A 508 -25.19 3.64 17.52
CA VAL A 508 -23.76 3.87 17.26
C VAL A 508 -23.49 5.36 17.17
N GLU A 509 -22.41 5.79 17.77
CA GLU A 509 -21.95 7.18 17.76
C GLU A 509 -20.54 7.29 17.16
N LEU A 510 -20.40 8.21 16.21
CA LEU A 510 -19.14 8.71 15.66
C LEU A 510 -18.91 10.14 16.12
N ASP A 511 -17.74 10.42 16.69
CA ASP A 511 -17.22 11.78 16.88
C ASP A 511 -15.77 11.81 16.35
N VAL A 512 -15.58 12.34 15.15
CA VAL A 512 -14.26 12.42 14.49
C VAL A 512 -13.33 13.34 15.25
N ASP A 513 -13.84 14.44 15.79
CA ASP A 513 -13.00 15.43 16.50
C ASP A 513 -12.50 14.87 17.83
N ALA A 514 -13.35 14.12 18.53
CA ALA A 514 -12.99 13.40 19.75
C ALA A 514 -12.27 12.06 19.50
N ARG A 515 -12.09 11.64 18.23
CA ARG A 515 -11.53 10.34 17.86
C ARG A 515 -12.31 9.15 18.46
N ARG A 516 -13.61 9.28 18.55
CA ARG A 516 -14.47 8.31 19.25
C ARG A 516 -15.38 7.55 18.29
N LEU A 517 -15.39 6.22 18.44
CA LEU A 517 -16.38 5.31 17.88
C LEU A 517 -17.01 4.51 19.02
N HIS A 518 -18.29 4.73 19.27
CA HIS A 518 -18.94 4.20 20.48
C HIS A 518 -20.26 3.50 20.19
N LEU A 519 -20.46 2.36 20.83
CA LEU A 519 -21.71 1.60 20.83
C LEU A 519 -22.43 1.86 22.16
N HIS A 520 -23.63 2.42 22.11
CA HIS A 520 -24.46 2.73 23.28
C HIS A 520 -25.22 1.49 23.75
N VAL A 521 -24.48 0.49 24.19
CA VAL A 521 -24.97 -0.74 24.82
C VAL A 521 -24.21 -0.91 26.12
N SER A 522 -24.86 -1.34 27.21
CA SER A 522 -24.21 -1.51 28.49
C SER A 522 -23.14 -2.62 28.46
N ASP A 523 -22.14 -2.50 29.31
CA ASP A 523 -21.09 -3.51 29.42
C ASP A 523 -21.63 -4.89 29.78
N ASP A 524 -22.66 -4.95 30.66
CA ASP A 524 -23.34 -6.20 31.02
C ASP A 524 -24.03 -6.87 29.83
N GLU A 525 -24.72 -6.09 28.98
CA GLU A 525 -25.34 -6.61 27.75
C GLU A 525 -24.28 -7.05 26.73
N LEU A 526 -23.19 -6.28 26.57
CA LEU A 526 -22.08 -6.69 25.71
C LEU A 526 -21.43 -7.97 26.20
N ALA A 527 -21.24 -8.12 27.50
CA ALA A 527 -20.73 -9.35 28.10
C ALA A 527 -21.68 -10.54 27.88
N ALA A 528 -22.99 -10.32 28.04
CA ALA A 528 -24.01 -11.34 27.76
C ALA A 528 -24.02 -11.76 26.28
N ARG A 529 -23.96 -10.80 25.35
CA ARG A 529 -23.85 -11.08 23.91
C ARG A 529 -22.57 -11.86 23.58
N LYS A 530 -21.44 -11.49 24.20
CA LYS A 530 -20.16 -12.16 24.00
C LYS A 530 -20.17 -13.60 24.51
N ALA A 531 -20.84 -13.85 25.62
CA ALA A 531 -20.94 -15.18 26.23
C ALA A 531 -21.67 -16.21 25.32
N VAL A 532 -22.59 -15.75 24.47
CA VAL A 532 -23.34 -16.60 23.53
C VAL A 532 -22.82 -16.52 22.09
N TRP A 533 -21.82 -15.68 21.84
CA TRP A 533 -21.24 -15.55 20.51
C TRP A 533 -20.47 -16.82 20.13
N VAL A 534 -20.68 -17.28 18.90
CA VAL A 534 -20.00 -18.48 18.34
C VAL A 534 -19.18 -18.05 17.13
N PRO A 535 -17.90 -18.45 17.08
CA PRO A 535 -17.04 -18.16 15.93
C PRO A 535 -17.66 -18.71 14.63
N PRO A 536 -17.74 -17.92 13.55
CA PRO A 536 -18.17 -18.43 12.26
C PRO A 536 -17.22 -19.51 11.71
N LYS A 537 -17.73 -20.37 10.82
CA LYS A 537 -16.89 -21.37 10.15
C LYS A 537 -15.84 -20.66 9.29
N ARG A 538 -14.59 -21.10 9.39
CA ARG A 538 -13.51 -20.60 8.54
C ARG A 538 -13.74 -20.98 7.08
N PRO A 539 -13.55 -20.04 6.12
CA PRO A 539 -13.89 -20.28 4.71
C PRO A 539 -12.91 -21.21 3.98
N PHE A 540 -11.69 -21.42 4.48
CA PHE A 540 -10.70 -22.30 3.84
C PHE A 540 -10.43 -23.57 4.65
N GLU A 541 -10.34 -24.69 3.94
CA GLU A 541 -10.07 -26.01 4.52
C GLU A 541 -8.69 -26.57 4.11
N ARG A 542 -7.99 -25.92 3.16
CA ARG A 542 -6.67 -26.34 2.68
C ARG A 542 -5.88 -25.22 2.01
N GLY A 543 -4.58 -25.45 1.82
CA GLY A 543 -3.69 -24.62 1.02
C GLY A 543 -3.34 -23.29 1.67
N PHE A 544 -2.96 -22.32 0.83
CA PHE A 544 -2.53 -20.98 1.27
C PHE A 544 -3.58 -20.27 2.13
N GLY A 545 -4.86 -20.43 1.81
CA GLY A 545 -5.93 -19.81 2.58
C GLY A 545 -5.95 -20.22 4.04
N VAL A 546 -5.68 -21.52 4.35
CA VAL A 546 -5.57 -21.99 5.74
C VAL A 546 -4.37 -21.34 6.43
N MET A 547 -3.21 -21.30 5.78
CA MET A 547 -2.02 -20.63 6.32
C MET A 547 -2.31 -19.15 6.62
N HIS A 548 -2.96 -18.46 5.66
CA HIS A 548 -3.37 -17.07 5.86
C HIS A 548 -4.24 -16.89 7.10
N GLN A 549 -5.31 -17.68 7.23
CA GLN A 549 -6.25 -17.58 8.36
C GLN A 549 -5.65 -17.92 9.72
N MET A 550 -4.60 -18.73 9.73
CA MET A 550 -3.93 -19.12 10.98
C MET A 550 -2.94 -18.06 11.47
N HIS A 551 -2.34 -17.31 10.55
CA HIS A 551 -1.16 -16.49 10.84
C HIS A 551 -1.35 -14.99 10.58
N VAL A 552 -2.42 -14.59 9.87
CA VAL A 552 -2.63 -13.16 9.59
C VAL A 552 -2.93 -12.39 10.87
N THR A 553 -2.18 -11.31 11.09
CA THR A 553 -2.41 -10.37 12.19
C THR A 553 -3.57 -9.42 11.90
N GLN A 554 -4.06 -8.72 12.92
CA GLN A 554 -5.15 -7.75 12.79
C GLN A 554 -4.74 -6.49 12.02
N ALA A 555 -5.71 -5.70 11.57
CA ALA A 555 -5.48 -4.53 10.73
C ALA A 555 -4.56 -3.48 11.38
N ASN A 556 -4.69 -3.23 12.67
CA ASN A 556 -3.81 -2.33 13.44
C ASN A 556 -2.36 -2.82 13.53
N LYS A 557 -2.11 -4.09 13.22
CA LYS A 557 -0.78 -4.72 13.13
C LYS A 557 -0.29 -4.93 11.70
N GLY A 558 -1.02 -4.42 10.70
CA GLY A 558 -0.61 -4.46 9.29
C GLY A 558 -1.07 -5.67 8.49
N CYS A 559 -1.81 -6.61 9.06
CA CYS A 559 -2.25 -7.86 8.39
C CYS A 559 -1.07 -8.65 7.78
N ASP A 560 0.11 -8.64 8.39
CA ASP A 560 1.22 -9.50 8.02
C ASP A 560 1.10 -10.87 8.70
N PHE A 561 1.95 -11.82 8.36
CA PHE A 561 2.00 -13.08 9.09
C PHE A 561 2.86 -12.93 10.34
N ASP A 562 2.38 -13.47 11.45
CA ASP A 562 3.01 -13.36 12.77
C ASP A 562 4.44 -13.92 12.83
N PHE A 563 4.76 -14.93 11.99
CA PHE A 563 6.08 -15.55 11.90
C PHE A 563 7.08 -14.81 10.98
N LEU A 564 6.66 -13.71 10.33
CA LEU A 564 7.48 -12.95 9.38
C LEU A 564 7.93 -11.58 9.95
N GLU A 565 7.48 -11.24 11.15
CA GLU A 565 7.88 -9.99 11.81
C GLU A 565 9.34 -10.08 12.28
N THR A 566 10.14 -9.06 11.98
CA THR A 566 11.48 -8.94 12.56
C THR A 566 11.36 -8.54 14.02
N PRO A 567 12.03 -9.23 14.98
CA PRO A 567 12.00 -8.82 16.36
C PRO A 567 12.46 -7.36 16.50
N SER A 568 11.64 -6.51 17.14
CA SER A 568 11.99 -5.12 17.36
C SER A 568 13.23 -5.01 18.26
N THR A 569 14.21 -4.21 17.87
CA THR A 569 15.44 -3.94 18.63
C THR A 569 15.20 -3.11 19.90
N CYS A 570 13.95 -2.83 20.24
CA CYS A 570 13.55 -1.96 21.35
C CYS A 570 13.27 -2.70 22.68
N SER A 571 13.72 -3.95 22.87
CA SER A 571 13.60 -4.66 24.15
C SER A 571 14.89 -5.36 24.60
N SER A 572 16.01 -4.64 24.63
CA SER A 572 17.24 -5.13 25.27
C SER A 572 17.77 -4.16 26.33
N THR A 573 16.99 -4.02 27.41
CA THR A 573 17.52 -3.66 28.73
C THR A 573 16.97 -4.65 29.75
N GLN A 574 17.39 -5.93 29.61
CA GLN A 574 17.46 -6.85 30.77
C GLN A 574 18.45 -7.98 30.48
N SER A 575 19.46 -8.05 31.38
CA SER A 575 20.38 -9.16 31.59
C SER A 575 21.39 -9.54 30.51
N ALA A 576 22.43 -8.73 30.35
CA ALA A 576 23.75 -9.26 30.00
C ALA A 576 24.39 -9.84 31.27
N GLN A 577 24.08 -11.09 31.60
CA GLN A 577 24.90 -11.98 32.44
C GLN A 577 24.59 -13.41 32.00
N ASP A 578 25.67 -14.15 31.71
CA ASP A 578 25.72 -15.58 31.35
C ASP A 578 25.39 -15.96 29.91
N ALA A 579 26.37 -15.80 29.00
CA ALA A 579 26.59 -16.74 27.91
C ALA A 579 28.08 -16.75 27.51
N THR A 580 28.78 -17.72 28.03
CA THR A 580 30.07 -18.17 27.48
C THR A 580 29.89 -18.63 26.02
N PRO A 581 30.77 -18.28 25.08
CA PRO A 581 30.64 -18.70 23.71
C PRO A 581 30.87 -20.21 23.57
N LYS A 582 29.85 -20.97 23.23
CA LYS A 582 30.01 -22.33 22.75
C LYS A 582 30.51 -22.26 21.30
N GLN A 583 31.68 -22.85 21.06
CA GLN A 583 32.21 -23.10 19.72
C GLN A 583 31.15 -23.82 18.85
N ALA A 584 30.92 -23.29 17.64
CA ALA A 584 30.08 -23.93 16.64
C ALA A 584 30.72 -25.23 16.16
N PRO A 585 29.99 -26.33 16.00
CA PRO A 585 30.50 -27.51 15.34
C PRO A 585 30.58 -27.30 13.83
N SER A 586 31.77 -27.53 13.29
CA SER A 586 32.02 -27.66 11.86
C SER A 586 31.40 -28.98 11.37
N SER A 587 30.30 -28.92 10.66
CA SER A 587 29.91 -29.88 9.62
C SER A 587 28.53 -29.51 9.04
N GLU A 588 28.53 -28.93 7.84
CA GLU A 588 27.33 -28.91 6.98
C GLU A 588 27.11 -30.32 6.42
N PRO A 589 25.88 -30.82 6.35
CA PRO A 589 25.60 -32.07 5.68
C PRO A 589 25.71 -31.87 4.16
N GLU A 590 26.51 -32.69 3.51
CA GLU A 590 26.53 -32.86 2.05
C GLU A 590 25.16 -33.43 1.62
N ILE A 591 24.39 -32.63 0.87
CA ILE A 591 23.25 -33.13 0.10
C ILE A 591 23.69 -33.17 -1.36
N HIS A 592 23.66 -34.38 -1.94
CA HIS A 592 23.99 -34.68 -3.34
C HIS A 592 23.02 -34.03 -4.33
#